data_9704acd68711f7ca7e6b6f6dd8506f56
#
_entry.id   9704acd68711f7ca7e6b6f6dd8506f56
#
_cell.length_a   1.000
_cell.length_b   1.000
_cell.length_c   1.000
_cell.angle_alpha   90.00
_cell.angle_beta   90.00
_cell.angle_gamma   90.00
#
_symmetry.space_group_name_H-M   'P 1'
#
loop_
_entity.id
_entity.type
_entity.pdbx_description
1 polymer ?
#
loop_
_entity_poly.entity_id
_entity_poly.type
_entity_poly.pdbx_seq_one_letter_code
_entity_poly.pdbx_strand_id
1 'polypeptide(L)'
;MRHLIFLLALTTFAHPCFAEDQAAAGARIYAENCSTCHGDDLVNNAHIAFDLRRLKADEHDRFVNSVLHGKNKMPPWEGVLDAGKIEALWAYVRANAYQ
;
A
#
# COMPACT_ATOMS: atom_id res chain seq x y z
N MET A 1 -2.03 -38.11 49.91
CA MET A 1 -1.91 -36.70 49.51
C MET A 1 -1.94 -36.63 47.98
N ARG A 2 -3.00 -36.06 47.45
CA ARG A 2 -3.16 -35.91 46.01
C ARG A 2 -2.64 -34.52 45.64
N HIS A 3 -1.53 -34.45 44.91
CA HIS A 3 -1.03 -33.22 44.34
C HIS A 3 -1.80 -32.96 43.01
N LEU A 4 -2.67 -31.95 43.05
CA LEU A 4 -3.30 -31.42 41.83
C LEU A 4 -2.27 -30.55 41.13
N ILE A 5 -1.76 -31.04 40.01
CA ILE A 5 -0.93 -30.21 39.10
C ILE A 5 -1.86 -29.46 38.21
N PHE A 6 -2.00 -28.15 38.48
CA PHE A 6 -2.65 -27.21 37.53
C PHE A 6 -1.69 -26.99 36.36
N LEU A 7 -1.98 -27.65 35.23
CA LEU A 7 -1.35 -27.28 33.97
C LEU A 7 -1.96 -25.94 33.50
N LEU A 8 -1.18 -24.87 33.64
CA LEU A 8 -1.54 -23.59 33.04
C LEU A 8 -1.29 -23.73 31.53
N ALA A 9 -2.38 -23.89 30.76
CA ALA A 9 -2.32 -23.85 29.30
C ALA A 9 -2.05 -22.41 28.87
N LEU A 10 -0.81 -22.13 28.46
CA LEU A 10 -0.44 -20.85 27.86
C LEU A 10 -1.03 -20.83 26.45
N THR A 11 -2.21 -20.19 26.28
CA THR A 11 -2.76 -19.94 24.96
C THR A 11 -2.02 -18.77 24.33
N THR A 12 -1.09 -19.07 23.45
CA THR A 12 -0.45 -18.07 22.62
C THR A 12 -1.44 -17.63 21.54
N PHE A 13 -1.98 -16.42 21.69
CA PHE A 13 -2.75 -15.80 20.62
C PHE A 13 -1.77 -15.32 19.55
N ALA A 14 -1.69 -16.05 18.43
CA ALA A 14 -1.01 -15.56 17.25
C ALA A 14 -1.88 -14.47 16.62
N HIS A 15 -1.37 -13.23 16.59
CA HIS A 15 -2.01 -12.13 15.88
C HIS A 15 -1.69 -12.28 14.39
N PRO A 16 -2.68 -12.49 13.52
CA PRO A 16 -2.39 -12.54 12.09
C PRO A 16 -1.94 -11.15 11.60
N CYS A 17 -0.76 -11.10 10.96
CA CYS A 17 -0.36 -9.95 10.15
C CYS A 17 -1.20 -9.97 8.87
N PHE A 18 -2.14 -9.04 8.74
CA PHE A 18 -2.99 -8.93 7.56
C PHE A 18 -2.32 -8.11 6.46
N ALA A 19 -2.47 -8.53 5.19
CA ALA A 19 -2.12 -7.74 4.01
C ALA A 19 -2.82 -6.36 3.99
N GLU A 20 -3.93 -6.21 4.72
CA GLU A 20 -4.65 -4.96 4.93
C GLU A 20 -3.78 -3.88 5.57
N ASP A 21 -2.85 -4.24 6.48
CA ASP A 21 -1.94 -3.27 7.11
C ASP A 21 -1.03 -2.61 6.09
N GLN A 22 -0.57 -3.34 5.08
CA GLN A 22 0.25 -2.80 4.01
C GLN A 22 -0.55 -1.83 3.13
N ALA A 23 -1.75 -2.20 2.73
CA ALA A 23 -2.63 -1.34 1.95
C ALA A 23 -3.06 -0.09 2.74
N ALA A 24 -3.31 -0.22 4.04
CA ALA A 24 -3.61 0.91 4.91
C ALA A 24 -2.42 1.88 5.05
N ALA A 25 -1.22 1.36 5.17
CA ALA A 25 0.01 2.18 5.14
C ALA A 25 0.15 2.89 3.79
N GLY A 26 -0.11 2.19 2.70
CA GLY A 26 -0.10 2.74 1.35
C GLY A 26 -1.13 3.87 1.17
N ALA A 27 -2.32 3.73 1.76
CA ALA A 27 -3.36 4.76 1.73
C ALA A 27 -2.88 6.08 2.38
N ARG A 28 -2.17 5.99 3.51
CA ARG A 28 -1.62 7.17 4.17
C ARG A 28 -0.52 7.83 3.35
N ILE A 29 0.40 7.05 2.82
CA ILE A 29 1.48 7.56 1.95
C ILE A 29 0.90 8.22 0.71
N TYR A 30 -0.11 7.59 0.12
CA TYR A 30 -0.82 8.14 -1.04
C TYR A 30 -1.48 9.48 -0.72
N ALA A 31 -2.20 9.58 0.38
CA ALA A 31 -2.88 10.81 0.78
C ALA A 31 -1.90 11.97 1.00
N GLU A 32 -0.71 11.68 1.54
CA GLU A 32 0.31 12.69 1.83
C GLU A 32 1.07 13.16 0.59
N ASN A 33 1.26 12.30 -0.41
CA ASN A 33 2.21 12.55 -1.49
C ASN A 33 1.62 12.53 -2.90
N CYS A 34 0.51 11.86 -3.11
CA CYS A 34 0.02 11.53 -4.45
C CYS A 34 -1.36 12.13 -4.76
N SER A 35 -2.18 12.34 -3.74
CA SER A 35 -3.59 12.72 -3.89
C SER A 35 -3.80 14.08 -4.56
N THR A 36 -2.86 15.01 -4.41
CA THR A 36 -2.95 16.35 -5.03
C THR A 36 -3.12 16.25 -6.55
N CYS A 37 -2.45 15.32 -7.21
CA CYS A 37 -2.53 15.12 -8.65
C CYS A 37 -3.44 13.95 -9.04
N HIS A 38 -3.39 12.84 -8.31
CA HIS A 38 -4.14 11.62 -8.62
C HIS A 38 -5.55 11.58 -8.02
N GLY A 39 -5.88 12.55 -7.17
CA GLY A 39 -7.20 12.67 -6.54
C GLY A 39 -7.31 11.92 -5.23
N ASP A 40 -8.25 12.35 -4.39
CA ASP A 40 -8.56 11.67 -3.14
C ASP A 40 -9.12 10.28 -3.43
N ASP A 41 -8.66 9.30 -2.67
CA ASP A 41 -9.08 7.90 -2.82
C ASP A 41 -8.92 7.36 -4.26
N LEU A 42 -7.90 7.82 -4.98
CA LEU A 42 -7.62 7.47 -6.39
C LEU A 42 -8.64 8.01 -7.41
N VAL A 43 -9.59 8.81 -6.97
CA VAL A 43 -10.61 9.37 -7.86
C VAL A 43 -10.10 10.66 -8.52
N ASN A 44 -9.67 10.55 -9.75
CA ASN A 44 -9.09 11.65 -10.52
C ASN A 44 -10.16 12.41 -11.32
N ASN A 45 -10.88 13.28 -10.65
CA ASN A 45 -11.96 14.07 -11.28
C ASN A 45 -11.46 15.15 -12.24
N ALA A 46 -10.25 15.62 -12.05
CA ALA A 46 -9.68 16.71 -12.86
C ALA A 46 -8.92 16.21 -14.10
N HIS A 47 -8.77 14.93 -14.29
CA HIS A 47 -8.00 14.30 -15.37
C HIS A 47 -6.57 14.85 -15.56
N ILE A 48 -5.96 15.30 -14.47
CA ILE A 48 -4.61 15.88 -14.47
C ILE A 48 -3.56 14.78 -14.64
N ALA A 49 -3.80 13.61 -14.03
CA ALA A 49 -2.86 12.50 -14.00
C ALA A 49 -3.55 11.21 -14.46
N PHE A 50 -2.74 10.19 -14.71
CA PHE A 50 -3.23 8.85 -15.06
C PHE A 50 -4.09 8.27 -13.92
N ASP A 51 -5.21 7.65 -14.26
CA ASP A 51 -6.07 6.95 -13.31
C ASP A 51 -5.40 5.65 -12.85
N LEU A 52 -4.85 5.65 -11.65
CA LEU A 52 -4.09 4.54 -11.10
C LEU A 52 -4.92 3.26 -10.93
N ARG A 53 -6.25 3.38 -10.86
CA ARG A 53 -7.15 2.22 -10.76
C ARG A 53 -7.18 1.37 -12.04
N ARG A 54 -6.65 1.90 -13.14
CA ARG A 54 -6.52 1.21 -14.42
C ARG A 54 -5.28 0.33 -14.52
N LEU A 55 -4.35 0.43 -13.57
CA LEU A 55 -3.16 -0.43 -13.53
C LEU A 55 -3.55 -1.87 -13.26
N LYS A 56 -3.00 -2.77 -14.06
CA LYS A 56 -3.22 -4.22 -13.94
C LYS A 56 -2.21 -4.85 -13.00
N ALA A 57 -2.51 -6.06 -12.52
CA ALA A 57 -1.65 -6.79 -11.59
C ALA A 57 -0.24 -7.06 -12.13
N ASP A 58 -0.08 -7.20 -13.43
CA ASP A 58 1.21 -7.42 -14.10
C ASP A 58 1.98 -6.13 -14.41
N GLU A 59 1.47 -4.97 -14.01
CA GLU A 59 2.09 -3.66 -14.26
C GLU A 59 2.83 -3.11 -13.03
N HIS A 60 3.23 -3.96 -12.10
CA HIS A 60 3.99 -3.58 -10.91
C HIS A 60 5.27 -2.81 -11.27
N ASP A 61 6.06 -3.33 -12.20
CA ASP A 61 7.34 -2.70 -12.57
C ASP A 61 7.13 -1.33 -13.22
N ARG A 62 6.09 -1.17 -14.01
CA ARG A 62 5.69 0.12 -14.58
C ARG A 62 5.37 1.13 -13.48
N PHE A 63 4.63 0.72 -12.48
CA PHE A 63 4.28 1.56 -11.33
C PHE A 63 5.53 1.97 -10.54
N VAL A 64 6.35 1.02 -10.14
CA VAL A 64 7.57 1.27 -9.37
C VAL A 64 8.51 2.20 -10.12
N ASN A 65 8.73 1.94 -11.41
CA ASN A 65 9.61 2.76 -12.23
C ASN A 65 9.09 4.21 -12.36
N SER A 66 7.79 4.41 -12.53
CA SER A 66 7.19 5.75 -12.61
C SER A 66 7.28 6.50 -11.29
N VAL A 67 7.13 5.83 -10.16
CA VAL A 67 7.29 6.45 -8.83
C VAL A 67 8.73 6.84 -8.59
N LEU A 68 9.68 5.95 -8.87
CA LEU A 68 11.11 6.20 -8.63
C LEU A 68 11.66 7.33 -9.50
N HIS A 69 11.36 7.31 -10.78
CA HIS A 69 12.03 8.16 -11.77
C HIS A 69 11.15 9.30 -12.29
N GLY A 70 9.89 9.31 -11.93
CA GLY A 70 8.92 10.25 -12.47
C GLY A 70 8.50 9.91 -13.89
N LYS A 71 7.48 10.59 -14.37
CA LYS A 71 7.01 10.49 -15.75
C LYS A 71 6.25 11.75 -16.12
N ASN A 72 6.66 12.42 -17.21
CA ASN A 72 6.07 13.67 -17.63
C ASN A 72 6.12 14.71 -16.49
N LYS A 73 4.97 15.21 -16.02
CA LYS A 73 4.90 16.17 -14.91
C LYS A 73 5.00 15.53 -13.53
N MET A 74 4.93 14.20 -13.42
CA MET A 74 5.10 13.50 -12.16
C MET A 74 6.56 13.54 -11.73
N PRO A 75 6.88 14.08 -10.54
CA PRO A 75 8.25 14.15 -10.06
C PRO A 75 8.76 12.77 -9.64
N PRO A 76 10.09 12.56 -9.65
CA PRO A 76 10.70 11.34 -9.11
C PRO A 76 10.65 11.33 -7.58
N TRP A 77 10.40 10.15 -7.00
CA TRP A 77 10.32 9.96 -5.56
C TRP A 77 11.49 9.13 -5.01
N GLU A 78 12.47 8.81 -5.84
CA GLU A 78 13.72 8.18 -5.42
C GLU A 78 14.40 9.01 -4.33
N GLY A 79 14.82 8.36 -3.23
CA GLY A 79 15.41 9.05 -2.09
C GLY A 79 14.40 9.69 -1.13
N VAL A 80 13.12 9.78 -1.49
CA VAL A 80 12.03 10.27 -0.63
C VAL A 80 11.21 9.11 -0.09
N LEU A 81 10.84 8.18 -0.97
CA LEU A 81 10.13 6.96 -0.61
C LEU A 81 11.06 5.76 -0.79
N ASP A 82 11.22 4.96 0.26
CA ASP A 82 11.95 3.69 0.17
C ASP A 82 11.14 2.60 -0.52
N ALA A 83 11.78 1.48 -0.81
CA ALA A 83 11.14 0.36 -1.50
C ALA A 83 9.90 -0.17 -0.75
N GLY A 84 9.97 -0.25 0.57
CA GLY A 84 8.85 -0.72 1.40
C GLY A 84 7.63 0.19 1.30
N LYS A 85 7.84 1.50 1.27
CA LYS A 85 6.76 2.48 1.10
C LYS A 85 6.14 2.41 -0.29
N ILE A 86 6.95 2.21 -1.31
CA ILE A 86 6.46 2.05 -2.69
C ILE A 86 5.64 0.77 -2.83
N GLU A 87 6.06 -0.33 -2.20
CA GLU A 87 5.27 -1.57 -2.17
C GLU A 87 3.95 -1.40 -1.41
N ALA A 88 3.93 -0.63 -0.33
CA ALA A 88 2.70 -0.28 0.37
C ALA A 88 1.75 0.54 -0.52
N LEU A 89 2.27 1.49 -1.27
CA LEU A 89 1.50 2.24 -2.29
C LEU A 89 0.92 1.30 -3.34
N TRP A 90 1.71 0.38 -3.85
CA TRP A 90 1.25 -0.61 -4.82
C TRP A 90 0.11 -1.47 -4.26
N ALA A 91 0.24 -1.95 -3.01
CA ALA A 91 -0.81 -2.71 -2.34
C ALA A 91 -2.12 -1.92 -2.24
N TYR A 92 -2.03 -0.63 -1.92
CA TYR A 92 -3.19 0.26 -1.89
C TYR A 92 -3.83 0.43 -3.26
N VAL A 93 -3.04 0.69 -4.28
CA VAL A 93 -3.53 0.84 -5.66
C VAL A 93 -4.21 -0.45 -6.12
N ARG A 94 -3.60 -1.61 -5.87
CA ARG A 94 -4.19 -2.90 -6.27
C ARG A 94 -5.48 -3.23 -5.53
N ALA A 95 -5.59 -2.85 -4.26
CA ALA A 95 -6.81 -3.06 -3.49
C ALA A 95 -8.01 -2.27 -4.04
N ASN A 96 -7.76 -1.18 -4.75
CA ASN A 96 -8.78 -0.28 -5.28
C ASN A 96 -8.86 -0.26 -6.81
N ALA A 97 -8.06 -1.08 -7.48
CA ALA A 97 -8.03 -1.14 -8.94
C ALA A 97 -9.31 -1.73 -9.53
N TYR A 98 -9.64 -1.33 -10.74
CA TYR A 98 -10.72 -1.95 -11.50
C TYR A 98 -10.41 -3.43 -11.76
N GLN A 99 -11.44 -4.24 -11.69
CA GLN A 99 -11.35 -5.68 -11.96
C GLN A 99 -11.37 -5.96 -13.46
#